data_6d391d7aec6bad13e0ba2836a109bcb7
#
_entry.id   6d391d7aec6bad13e0ba2836a109bcb7
#
_cell.length_a   1.000
_cell.length_b   1.000
_cell.length_c   1.000
_cell.angle_alpha   90.00
_cell.angle_beta   90.00
_cell.angle_gamma   90.00
#
_symmetry.space_group_name_H-M   'P 1'
#
loop_
_entity.id
_entity.type
_entity.pdbx_description
1 polymer ?
#
loop_
_entity_poly.entity_id
_entity_poly.type
_entity_poly.pdbx_seq_one_letter_code
_entity_poly.pdbx_strand_id
1 'polypeptide(L)'
;MRRVVVLALLALALPMTAWADNITLTNLFGSISVKNSGITSVGSQLHSFNSIVAPAGHSLGSVSFHTGALLTGSITTGATFAGGAASGFTVIGKGNYGQPKGTIFNGTFLGPVTWTVLSHVKQTWTFELSGTITGTLWDGRSATGTTTQTIYTSNGQLFKGIGHIKVGTTNLTTPEPGTLGLLGTGLVGIAGMFRRKLIGS
;
A
#
# COMPACT_ATOMS: atom_id res chain seq x y z
N MET A 1 -1.56 -14.03 -49.16
CA MET A 1 -0.54 -13.26 -48.41
C MET A 1 -1.11 -12.13 -47.53
N ARG A 2 -1.97 -11.22 -48.01
CA ARG A 2 -2.54 -10.13 -47.17
C ARG A 2 -3.22 -10.57 -45.87
N ARG A 3 -3.95 -11.71 -45.87
CA ARG A 3 -4.65 -12.23 -44.68
C ARG A 3 -3.70 -12.73 -43.62
N VAL A 4 -2.57 -13.33 -43.98
CA VAL A 4 -1.54 -13.84 -43.07
C VAL A 4 -0.80 -12.68 -42.40
N VAL A 5 -0.50 -11.60 -43.15
CA VAL A 5 0.14 -10.40 -42.60
C VAL A 5 -0.75 -9.70 -41.60
N VAL A 6 -2.05 -9.63 -41.84
CA VAL A 6 -3.01 -9.03 -40.90
C VAL A 6 -3.16 -9.88 -39.62
N LEU A 7 -3.18 -11.18 -39.73
CA LEU A 7 -3.20 -12.08 -38.58
C LEU A 7 -1.89 -12.04 -37.78
N ALA A 8 -0.74 -11.92 -38.45
CA ALA A 8 0.55 -11.75 -37.81
C ALA A 8 0.65 -10.40 -37.08
N LEU A 9 0.17 -9.31 -37.69
CA LEU A 9 0.10 -7.99 -37.03
C LEU A 9 -0.88 -8.00 -35.86
N LEU A 10 -2.01 -8.72 -35.96
CA LEU A 10 -2.96 -8.88 -34.86
C LEU A 10 -2.36 -9.70 -33.71
N ALA A 11 -1.57 -10.75 -34.00
CA ALA A 11 -0.87 -11.53 -33.00
C ALA A 11 0.25 -10.75 -32.30
N LEU A 12 0.93 -9.84 -33.03
CA LEU A 12 1.94 -8.93 -32.44
C LEU A 12 1.30 -7.80 -31.60
N ALA A 13 0.03 -7.49 -31.82
CA ALA A 13 -0.75 -6.53 -31.03
C ALA A 13 -1.40 -7.16 -29.79
N LEU A 14 -1.19 -8.47 -29.52
CA LEU A 14 -1.59 -9.08 -28.27
C LEU A 14 -0.81 -8.39 -27.13
N PRO A 15 -1.51 -7.89 -26.10
CA PRO A 15 -0.83 -7.16 -25.03
C PRO A 15 0.16 -8.08 -24.36
N MET A 16 1.36 -7.62 -24.21
CA MET A 16 2.20 -8.08 -23.13
C MET A 16 1.36 -7.93 -21.86
N THR A 17 1.11 -9.01 -21.17
CA THR A 17 0.28 -9.05 -19.96
C THR A 17 0.61 -7.87 -19.05
N ALA A 18 -0.32 -6.94 -18.92
CA ALA A 18 -0.20 -5.85 -17.97
C ALA A 18 -0.38 -6.48 -16.59
N TRP A 19 0.73 -6.78 -15.93
CA TRP A 19 0.72 -7.33 -14.58
C TRP A 19 0.56 -6.17 -13.61
N ALA A 20 -0.46 -6.26 -12.77
CA ALA A 20 -0.53 -5.41 -11.60
C ALA A 20 0.68 -5.73 -10.71
N ASP A 21 1.55 -4.75 -10.51
CA ASP A 21 2.68 -4.91 -9.61
C ASP A 21 2.19 -4.96 -8.18
N ASN A 22 2.56 -6.02 -7.48
CA ASN A 22 2.33 -6.14 -6.05
C ASN A 22 3.62 -5.77 -5.31
N ILE A 23 3.55 -4.75 -4.46
CA ILE A 23 4.67 -4.25 -3.67
C ILE A 23 4.40 -4.61 -2.22
N THR A 24 5.29 -5.41 -1.64
CA THR A 24 5.22 -5.79 -0.23
C THR A 24 6.32 -5.09 0.56
N LEU A 25 5.93 -4.46 1.66
CA LEU A 25 6.82 -3.76 2.58
C LEU A 25 6.66 -4.34 3.98
N THR A 26 7.75 -4.46 4.72
CA THR A 26 7.69 -4.70 6.17
C THR A 26 8.48 -3.62 6.90
N ASN A 27 7.95 -3.20 8.04
CA ASN A 27 8.61 -2.27 8.93
C ASN A 27 8.68 -2.83 10.35
N LEU A 28 9.72 -2.47 11.06
CA LEU A 28 9.98 -2.88 12.43
C LEU A 28 10.31 -1.66 13.28
N PHE A 29 10.13 -1.80 14.58
CA PHE A 29 10.50 -0.78 15.57
C PHE A 29 9.71 0.52 15.39
N GLY A 30 10.18 1.57 16.05
CA GLY A 30 9.52 2.86 16.07
C GLY A 30 8.55 3.04 17.22
N SER A 31 8.21 4.27 17.48
CA SER A 31 7.27 4.66 18.52
C SER A 31 5.93 5.01 17.92
N ILE A 32 4.87 4.71 18.63
CA ILE A 32 3.50 5.05 18.24
C ILE A 32 2.82 5.79 19.41
N SER A 33 2.24 6.92 19.11
CA SER A 33 1.42 7.69 20.04
C SER A 33 -0.04 7.52 19.65
N VAL A 34 -0.89 7.14 20.61
CA VAL A 34 -2.33 6.94 20.40
C VAL A 34 -3.10 7.88 21.32
N LYS A 35 -3.90 8.74 20.72
CA LYS A 35 -4.74 9.74 21.39
C LYS A 35 -6.10 9.82 20.71
N ASN A 36 -7.08 10.43 21.35
CA ASN A 36 -8.37 10.68 20.71
C ASN A 36 -8.26 11.61 19.47
N SER A 37 -7.22 12.43 19.41
CA SER A 37 -6.92 13.27 18.23
C SER A 37 -6.34 12.51 17.05
N GLY A 38 -5.93 11.25 17.23
CA GLY A 38 -5.37 10.39 16.20
C GLY A 38 -4.21 9.53 16.69
N ILE A 39 -3.75 8.69 15.81
CA ILE A 39 -2.57 7.82 15.99
C ILE A 39 -1.44 8.40 15.17
N THR A 40 -0.23 8.46 15.73
CA THR A 40 0.96 8.92 15.02
C THR A 40 2.12 7.96 15.25
N SER A 41 2.74 7.49 14.17
CA SER A 41 3.93 6.64 14.20
C SER A 41 5.16 7.43 13.78
N VAL A 42 6.27 7.24 14.51
CA VAL A 42 7.56 7.90 14.24
C VAL A 42 8.72 6.90 14.42
N GLY A 43 9.68 6.97 13.51
CA GLY A 43 10.93 6.22 13.62
C GLY A 43 10.83 4.72 13.32
N SER A 44 9.74 4.26 12.71
CA SER A 44 9.66 2.89 12.24
C SER A 44 10.59 2.67 11.05
N GLN A 45 11.37 1.58 11.11
CA GLN A 45 12.41 1.26 10.14
C GLN A 45 11.84 0.36 9.04
N LEU A 46 12.02 0.74 7.79
CA LEU A 46 11.73 -0.13 6.65
C LEU A 46 12.72 -1.29 6.66
N HIS A 47 12.22 -2.50 6.94
CA HIS A 47 13.02 -3.71 7.06
C HIS A 47 13.09 -4.48 5.74
N SER A 48 11.98 -4.60 5.03
CA SER A 48 11.97 -5.20 3.69
C SER A 48 11.17 -4.38 2.68
N PHE A 49 11.56 -4.53 1.41
CA PHE A 49 10.91 -3.96 0.24
C PHE A 49 10.92 -5.03 -0.85
N ASN A 50 9.76 -5.59 -1.17
CA ASN A 50 9.64 -6.78 -2.01
C ASN A 50 10.55 -7.93 -1.48
N SER A 51 11.45 -8.43 -2.30
CA SER A 51 12.42 -9.46 -1.92
C SER A 51 13.71 -8.94 -1.27
N ILE A 52 13.88 -7.60 -1.19
CA ILE A 52 15.06 -6.98 -0.58
C ILE A 52 14.84 -6.91 0.93
N VAL A 53 15.78 -7.46 1.71
CA VAL A 53 15.75 -7.44 3.17
C VAL A 53 16.97 -6.68 3.70
N ALA A 54 16.76 -5.83 4.69
CA ALA A 54 17.86 -5.10 5.34
C ALA A 54 18.79 -6.08 6.07
N PRO A 55 20.11 -5.93 5.94
CA PRO A 55 21.07 -6.67 6.77
C PRO A 55 20.84 -6.39 8.27
N ALA A 56 21.31 -7.30 9.12
CA ALA A 56 21.21 -7.13 10.56
C ALA A 56 21.82 -5.79 11.03
N GLY A 57 21.10 -5.08 11.88
CA GLY A 57 21.50 -3.75 12.38
C GLY A 57 21.29 -2.59 11.41
N HIS A 58 20.76 -2.83 10.21
CA HIS A 58 20.51 -1.82 9.19
C HIS A 58 19.00 -1.66 8.89
N SER A 59 18.66 -0.61 8.14
CA SER A 59 17.33 -0.40 7.60
C SER A 59 17.40 0.04 6.14
N LEU A 60 16.41 -0.34 5.35
CA LEU A 60 16.25 0.13 3.96
C LEU A 60 15.72 1.57 3.91
N GLY A 61 15.15 2.06 5.00
CA GLY A 61 14.54 3.39 5.06
C GLY A 61 13.67 3.55 6.29
N SER A 62 12.58 4.30 6.18
CA SER A 62 11.63 4.56 7.25
C SER A 62 10.18 4.49 6.77
N VAL A 63 9.30 4.15 7.71
CA VAL A 63 7.84 4.20 7.53
C VAL A 63 7.27 5.11 8.60
N SER A 64 6.42 6.04 8.22
CA SER A 64 5.69 6.92 9.12
C SER A 64 4.23 7.03 8.70
N PHE A 65 3.34 7.12 9.67
CA PHE A 65 1.93 7.33 9.38
C PHE A 65 1.24 8.09 10.50
N HIS A 66 0.11 8.70 10.16
CA HIS A 66 -0.83 9.26 11.13
C HIS A 66 -2.25 9.06 10.65
N THR A 67 -3.18 8.98 11.60
CA THR A 67 -4.62 8.95 11.34
C THR A 67 -5.26 10.27 11.75
N GLY A 68 -6.48 10.51 11.32
CA GLY A 68 -7.33 11.54 11.93
C GLY A 68 -7.87 11.12 13.31
N ALA A 69 -8.81 11.89 13.82
CA ALA A 69 -9.37 11.72 15.16
C ALA A 69 -10.16 10.40 15.33
N LEU A 70 -10.33 10.01 16.59
CA LEU A 70 -11.18 8.89 17.00
C LEU A 70 -12.62 9.14 16.52
N LEU A 71 -13.19 8.17 15.83
CA LEU A 71 -14.58 8.19 15.34
C LEU A 71 -15.50 7.45 16.29
N THR A 72 -15.13 6.22 16.68
CA THR A 72 -15.93 5.38 17.55
C THR A 72 -15.04 4.48 18.43
N GLY A 73 -15.59 3.96 19.50
CA GLY A 73 -14.91 3.02 20.38
C GLY A 73 -13.98 3.68 21.40
N SER A 74 -13.02 2.92 21.89
CA SER A 74 -12.03 3.34 22.88
C SER A 74 -10.65 2.80 22.54
N ILE A 75 -9.63 3.57 22.83
CA ILE A 75 -8.22 3.16 22.66
C ILE A 75 -7.92 1.87 23.44
N THR A 76 -8.63 1.60 24.52
CA THR A 76 -8.40 0.46 25.42
C THR A 76 -9.13 -0.80 25.04
N THR A 77 -10.24 -0.70 24.33
CA THR A 77 -11.13 -1.83 24.02
C THR A 77 -11.31 -2.09 22.54
N GLY A 78 -10.80 -1.20 21.70
CA GLY A 78 -10.96 -1.20 20.25
C GLY A 78 -11.65 0.06 19.78
N ALA A 79 -11.18 0.57 18.67
CA ALA A 79 -11.58 1.87 18.15
C ALA A 79 -11.52 1.95 16.62
N THR A 80 -12.17 2.96 16.07
CA THR A 80 -11.94 3.38 14.69
C THR A 80 -11.49 4.83 14.66
N PHE A 81 -10.55 5.14 13.77
CA PHE A 81 -10.01 6.48 13.55
C PHE A 81 -10.29 6.95 12.15
N ALA A 82 -10.38 8.25 11.96
CA ALA A 82 -10.59 8.85 10.65
C ALA A 82 -9.38 8.63 9.73
N GLY A 83 -9.66 8.34 8.47
CA GLY A 83 -8.71 8.38 7.36
C GLY A 83 -8.88 9.65 6.52
N GLY A 84 -8.65 9.55 5.21
CA GLY A 84 -8.78 10.66 4.25
C GLY A 84 -7.72 11.73 4.43
N ALA A 85 -8.07 12.97 4.13
CA ALA A 85 -7.15 14.11 4.13
C ALA A 85 -6.53 14.42 5.51
N ALA A 86 -7.15 13.96 6.61
CA ALA A 86 -6.61 14.10 7.96
C ALA A 86 -5.59 13.01 8.33
N SER A 87 -5.22 12.15 7.40
CA SER A 87 -4.30 11.03 7.61
C SER A 87 -3.15 11.05 6.61
N GLY A 88 -2.09 10.30 6.91
CA GLY A 88 -0.96 10.14 6.02
C GLY A 88 -0.24 8.82 6.22
N PHE A 89 0.37 8.31 5.17
CA PHE A 89 1.23 7.13 5.18
C PHE A 89 2.39 7.36 4.21
N THR A 90 3.61 7.40 4.73
CA THR A 90 4.80 7.70 3.94
C THR A 90 5.87 6.64 4.16
N VAL A 91 6.46 6.20 3.07
CA VAL A 91 7.60 5.27 3.05
C VAL A 91 8.76 5.96 2.33
N ILE A 92 9.89 6.03 3.01
CA ILE A 92 11.13 6.64 2.49
C ILE A 92 12.22 5.58 2.43
N GLY A 93 12.89 5.47 1.28
CA GLY A 93 14.01 4.57 1.06
C GLY A 93 15.37 5.27 1.07
N LYS A 94 16.40 4.57 1.53
CA LYS A 94 17.79 5.05 1.54
C LYS A 94 18.53 4.85 0.21
N GLY A 95 18.06 3.92 -0.63
CA GLY A 95 18.68 3.61 -1.93
C GLY A 95 20.00 2.83 -1.86
N ASN A 96 20.33 2.21 -0.74
CA ASN A 96 21.63 1.60 -0.49
C ASN A 96 21.70 0.08 -0.72
N TYR A 97 20.54 -0.59 -0.94
CA TYR A 97 20.45 -2.04 -1.15
C TYR A 97 19.61 -2.41 -2.38
N GLY A 98 19.39 -1.46 -3.31
CA GLY A 98 18.61 -1.68 -4.53
C GLY A 98 17.15 -1.20 -4.44
N GLN A 99 16.67 -0.80 -3.26
CA GLN A 99 15.37 -0.12 -3.15
C GLN A 99 15.47 1.34 -3.66
N PRO A 100 14.36 1.96 -4.09
CA PRO A 100 14.34 3.35 -4.49
C PRO A 100 14.87 4.29 -3.40
N LYS A 101 15.58 5.35 -3.79
CA LYS A 101 16.04 6.41 -2.89
C LYS A 101 14.98 7.52 -2.82
N GLY A 102 14.72 8.04 -1.63
CA GLY A 102 13.70 9.08 -1.42
C GLY A 102 12.33 8.49 -1.15
N THR A 103 11.28 9.21 -1.46
CA THR A 103 9.90 8.77 -1.20
C THR A 103 9.55 7.57 -2.08
N ILE A 104 9.35 6.40 -1.46
CA ILE A 104 8.88 5.18 -2.13
C ILE A 104 7.36 5.21 -2.33
N PHE A 105 6.64 5.63 -1.30
CA PHE A 105 5.19 5.77 -1.33
C PHE A 105 4.78 6.96 -0.48
N ASN A 106 3.84 7.74 -0.98
CA ASN A 106 3.19 8.81 -0.24
C ASN A 106 1.69 8.78 -0.49
N GLY A 107 0.91 8.68 0.58
CA GLY A 107 -0.53 8.53 0.49
C GLY A 107 -1.25 8.76 1.80
N THR A 108 -2.52 8.38 1.82
CA THR A 108 -3.44 8.53 2.96
C THR A 108 -4.20 7.22 3.19
N PHE A 109 -4.81 7.08 4.35
CA PHE A 109 -5.79 6.03 4.57
C PHE A 109 -7.07 6.35 3.79
N LEU A 110 -7.56 5.41 2.98
CA LEU A 110 -8.71 5.60 2.10
C LEU A 110 -10.05 5.71 2.87
N GLY A 111 -10.12 5.10 4.06
CA GLY A 111 -11.31 5.07 4.91
C GLY A 111 -10.94 4.97 6.39
N PRO A 112 -11.88 4.62 7.25
CA PRO A 112 -11.60 4.45 8.66
C PRO A 112 -10.48 3.43 8.92
N VAL A 113 -9.64 3.75 9.91
CA VAL A 113 -8.55 2.90 10.37
C VAL A 113 -9.02 2.17 11.62
N THR A 114 -8.89 0.84 11.62
CA THR A 114 -9.31 0.00 12.72
C THR A 114 -8.17 -0.19 13.71
N TRP A 115 -8.49 -0.07 14.98
CA TRP A 115 -7.61 -0.32 16.12
C TRP A 115 -8.21 -1.43 16.98
N THR A 116 -7.58 -2.59 17.01
CA THR A 116 -8.08 -3.80 17.66
C THR A 116 -7.17 -4.25 18.78
N VAL A 117 -7.72 -4.66 19.89
CA VAL A 117 -7.00 -5.34 20.98
C VAL A 117 -6.81 -6.80 20.60
N LEU A 118 -5.58 -7.26 20.41
CA LEU A 118 -5.29 -8.66 20.10
C LEU A 118 -5.09 -9.50 21.36
N SER A 119 -4.36 -8.97 22.33
CA SER A 119 -4.10 -9.68 23.58
C SER A 119 -3.72 -8.76 24.73
N HIS A 120 -3.98 -9.25 25.95
CA HIS A 120 -3.47 -8.66 27.18
C HIS A 120 -2.91 -9.80 28.04
N VAL A 121 -1.60 -9.87 28.16
CA VAL A 121 -0.92 -10.90 28.95
C VAL A 121 0.00 -10.24 29.96
N LYS A 122 -0.29 -10.45 31.25
CA LYS A 122 0.41 -9.79 32.36
C LYS A 122 0.36 -8.26 32.19
N GLN A 123 1.51 -7.62 31.98
CA GLN A 123 1.63 -6.17 31.83
C GLN A 123 1.84 -5.73 30.37
N THR A 124 1.67 -6.64 29.41
CA THR A 124 1.86 -6.37 27.99
C THR A 124 0.54 -6.41 27.26
N TRP A 125 0.21 -5.32 26.59
CA TRP A 125 -0.91 -5.24 25.65
C TRP A 125 -0.37 -5.32 24.23
N THR A 126 -1.07 -6.07 23.40
CA THR A 126 -0.80 -6.12 21.95
C THR A 126 -2.03 -5.64 21.21
N PHE A 127 -1.81 -4.73 20.29
CA PHE A 127 -2.84 -4.14 19.43
C PHE A 127 -2.50 -4.34 17.97
N GLU A 128 -3.51 -4.26 17.15
CA GLU A 128 -3.38 -4.18 15.72
C GLU A 128 -4.04 -2.90 15.19
N LEU A 129 -3.31 -2.18 14.36
CA LEU A 129 -3.83 -1.13 13.52
C LEU A 129 -3.91 -1.66 12.11
N SER A 130 -5.08 -1.57 11.48
CA SER A 130 -5.27 -1.96 10.09
C SER A 130 -6.06 -0.92 9.31
N GLY A 131 -5.73 -0.77 8.03
CA GLY A 131 -6.43 0.15 7.15
C GLY A 131 -6.05 0.00 5.69
N THR A 132 -6.92 0.47 4.81
CA THR A 132 -6.64 0.59 3.38
C THR A 132 -5.95 1.92 3.14
N ILE A 133 -4.89 1.92 2.34
CA ILE A 133 -4.14 3.11 1.96
C ILE A 133 -4.18 3.30 0.45
N THR A 134 -4.13 4.56 0.01
CA THR A 134 -4.01 4.93 -1.40
C THR A 134 -3.04 6.09 -1.53
N GLY A 135 -2.31 6.14 -2.63
CA GLY A 135 -1.33 7.19 -2.84
C GLY A 135 -0.51 6.98 -4.11
N THR A 136 0.66 7.60 -4.14
CA THR A 136 1.56 7.62 -5.29
C THR A 136 2.89 6.96 -4.95
N LEU A 137 3.40 6.16 -5.84
CA LEU A 137 4.72 5.52 -5.79
C LEU A 137 5.82 6.46 -6.29
N TRP A 138 7.09 6.06 -6.09
CA TRP A 138 8.30 6.79 -6.53
C TRP A 138 8.36 7.05 -8.03
N ASP A 139 7.66 6.25 -8.83
CA ASP A 139 7.62 6.35 -10.30
C ASP A 139 6.38 7.11 -10.81
N GLY A 140 5.59 7.72 -9.92
CA GLY A 140 4.39 8.49 -10.23
C GLY A 140 3.13 7.66 -10.42
N ARG A 141 3.20 6.32 -10.38
CA ARG A 141 2.01 5.46 -10.49
C ARG A 141 1.18 5.54 -9.20
N SER A 142 -0.14 5.52 -9.36
CA SER A 142 -1.05 5.35 -8.23
C SER A 142 -0.97 3.91 -7.71
N ALA A 143 -1.09 3.75 -6.40
CA ALA A 143 -1.19 2.45 -5.76
C ALA A 143 -2.23 2.49 -4.63
N THR A 144 -2.91 1.36 -4.44
CA THR A 144 -3.85 1.15 -3.34
C THR A 144 -3.51 -0.17 -2.68
N GLY A 145 -3.68 -0.26 -1.38
CA GLY A 145 -3.38 -1.49 -0.68
C GLY A 145 -3.81 -1.47 0.77
N THR A 146 -3.27 -2.39 1.54
CA THR A 146 -3.58 -2.54 2.96
C THR A 146 -2.31 -2.45 3.78
N THR A 147 -2.43 -1.88 4.98
CA THR A 147 -1.38 -1.91 6.00
C THR A 147 -1.92 -2.49 7.29
N THR A 148 -1.12 -3.34 7.93
CA THR A 148 -1.39 -3.91 9.24
C THR A 148 -0.16 -3.70 10.11
N GLN A 149 -0.35 -3.10 11.29
CA GLN A 149 0.72 -2.78 12.23
C GLN A 149 0.43 -3.43 13.56
N THR A 150 1.29 -4.32 14.01
CA THR A 150 1.22 -4.91 15.36
C THR A 150 2.00 -4.05 16.33
N ILE A 151 1.33 -3.59 17.38
CA ILE A 151 1.86 -2.65 18.35
C ILE A 151 1.81 -3.31 19.74
N TYR A 152 2.83 -3.08 20.55
CA TYR A 152 2.83 -3.52 21.93
C TYR A 152 3.16 -2.36 22.89
N THR A 153 2.62 -2.45 24.10
CA THR A 153 3.00 -1.60 25.23
C THR A 153 3.48 -2.49 26.37
N SER A 154 4.57 -2.12 27.00
CA SER A 154 5.09 -2.78 28.20
C SER A 154 4.77 -1.93 29.45
N ASN A 155 4.81 -2.59 30.63
CA ASN A 155 4.64 -1.97 31.96
C ASN A 155 3.21 -1.69 32.43
N GLY A 156 2.21 -2.45 32.00
CA GLY A 156 0.85 -2.39 32.54
C GLY A 156 0.11 -1.07 32.33
N GLN A 157 0.72 -0.15 31.63
CA GLN A 157 0.15 1.15 31.37
C GLN A 157 -0.48 1.12 29.98
N LEU A 158 -1.76 0.90 29.95
CA LEU A 158 -2.58 1.19 28.79
C LEU A 158 -2.32 2.64 28.39
N PHE A 159 -1.47 2.84 27.39
CA PHE A 159 -1.18 4.11 26.79
C PHE A 159 -1.11 5.31 27.76
N LYS A 160 0.00 5.49 28.44
CA LYS A 160 0.46 6.87 28.73
C LYS A 160 0.96 7.53 27.43
N GLY A 161 0.33 7.19 26.28
CA GLY A 161 0.56 7.81 25.00
C GLY A 161 1.62 7.20 24.10
N ILE A 162 2.41 6.20 24.52
CA ILE A 162 3.50 5.65 23.71
C ILE A 162 3.49 4.13 23.72
N GLY A 163 3.35 3.52 22.53
CA GLY A 163 3.59 2.12 22.26
C GLY A 163 4.77 1.94 21.31
N HIS A 164 5.10 0.69 21.02
CA HIS A 164 6.15 0.34 20.06
C HIS A 164 5.61 -0.56 18.96
N ILE A 165 6.01 -0.30 17.72
CA ILE A 165 5.69 -1.16 16.59
C ILE A 165 6.57 -2.41 16.68
N LYS A 166 5.94 -3.58 16.76
CA LYS A 166 6.61 -4.88 16.71
C LYS A 166 6.94 -5.24 15.27
N VAL A 167 5.94 -5.19 14.42
CA VAL A 167 6.02 -5.45 13.00
C VAL A 167 4.87 -4.76 12.28
N GLY A 168 5.14 -4.19 11.12
CA GLY A 168 4.15 -3.71 10.19
C GLY A 168 4.32 -4.40 8.85
N THR A 169 3.22 -4.71 8.20
CA THR A 169 3.17 -5.23 6.83
C THR A 169 2.28 -4.34 6.00
N THR A 170 2.75 -3.97 4.82
CA THR A 170 2.01 -3.17 3.87
C THR A 170 2.10 -3.84 2.50
N ASN A 171 0.95 -4.07 1.90
CA ASN A 171 0.82 -4.64 0.56
C ASN A 171 0.15 -3.59 -0.34
N LEU A 172 0.82 -3.17 -1.38
CA LEU A 172 0.34 -2.20 -2.36
C LEU A 172 0.16 -2.88 -3.70
N THR A 173 -0.90 -2.53 -4.40
CA THR A 173 -1.20 -3.00 -5.75
C THR A 173 -1.35 -1.78 -6.65
N THR A 174 -0.66 -1.77 -7.79
CA THR A 174 -0.89 -0.76 -8.81
C THR A 174 -2.02 -1.21 -9.72
N PRO A 175 -2.95 -0.31 -10.12
CA PRO A 175 -3.91 -0.62 -11.16
C PRO A 175 -3.19 -1.04 -12.43
N GLU A 176 -3.77 -1.97 -13.18
CA GLU A 176 -3.25 -2.32 -14.50
C GLU A 176 -3.19 -1.07 -15.38
N PRO A 177 -2.09 -0.86 -16.12
CA PRO A 177 -2.03 0.22 -17.10
C PRO A 177 -3.25 0.13 -18.02
N GLY A 178 -3.85 1.26 -18.35
CA GLY A 178 -5.03 1.34 -19.24
C GLY A 178 -4.84 0.77 -20.66
N THR A 179 -3.72 0.08 -20.90
CA THR A 179 -3.38 -0.66 -22.12
C THR A 179 -4.42 -1.74 -22.47
N LEU A 180 -5.03 -2.38 -21.45
CA LEU A 180 -6.15 -3.33 -21.69
C LEU A 180 -7.39 -2.63 -22.23
N GLY A 181 -7.68 -1.43 -21.73
CA GLY A 181 -8.78 -0.60 -22.27
C GLY A 181 -8.48 -0.11 -23.70
N LEU A 182 -7.25 0.32 -23.96
CA LEU A 182 -6.82 0.76 -25.29
C LEU A 182 -6.82 -0.40 -26.29
N LEU A 183 -6.38 -1.59 -25.86
CA LEU A 183 -6.42 -2.77 -26.70
C LEU A 183 -7.87 -3.19 -27.01
N GLY A 184 -8.73 -3.23 -26.00
CA GLY A 184 -10.15 -3.55 -26.19
C GLY A 184 -10.80 -2.60 -27.17
N THR A 185 -10.60 -1.29 -27.03
CA THR A 185 -11.10 -0.27 -27.96
C THR A 185 -10.44 -0.36 -29.34
N GLY A 186 -9.15 -0.67 -29.42
CA GLY A 186 -8.42 -0.89 -30.67
C GLY A 186 -8.96 -2.10 -31.44
N LEU A 187 -9.20 -3.23 -30.76
CA LEU A 187 -9.78 -4.43 -31.37
C LEU A 187 -11.21 -4.20 -31.88
N VAL A 188 -12.04 -3.51 -31.11
CA VAL A 188 -13.40 -3.13 -31.51
C VAL A 188 -13.36 -2.18 -32.71
N GLY A 189 -12.43 -1.23 -32.76
CA GLY A 189 -12.23 -0.32 -33.90
C GLY A 189 -11.82 -1.08 -35.16
N ILE A 190 -10.89 -2.01 -35.06
CA ILE A 190 -10.44 -2.85 -36.18
C ILE A 190 -11.56 -3.76 -36.66
N ALA A 191 -12.30 -4.44 -35.77
CA ALA A 191 -13.44 -5.26 -36.10
C ALA A 191 -14.54 -4.47 -36.83
N GLY A 192 -14.79 -3.24 -36.38
CA GLY A 192 -15.73 -2.31 -37.01
C GLY A 192 -15.33 -1.94 -38.46
N MET A 193 -14.06 -1.70 -38.72
CA MET A 193 -13.54 -1.41 -40.05
C MET A 193 -13.68 -2.61 -41.01
N PHE A 194 -13.43 -3.83 -40.53
CA PHE A 194 -13.63 -5.06 -41.33
C PHE A 194 -15.07 -5.33 -41.66
N ARG A 195 -15.99 -5.11 -40.70
CA ARG A 195 -17.45 -5.25 -40.94
C ARG A 195 -17.95 -4.31 -42.03
N ARG A 196 -17.48 -3.07 -42.04
CA ARG A 196 -17.88 -2.06 -43.03
C ARG A 196 -17.44 -2.44 -44.46
N LYS A 197 -16.31 -3.15 -44.58
CA LYS A 197 -15.77 -3.58 -45.89
C LYS A 197 -16.45 -4.84 -46.43
N LEU A 198 -17.03 -5.67 -45.55
CA LEU A 198 -17.73 -6.90 -45.92
C LEU A 198 -19.21 -6.67 -46.28
N ILE A 199 -19.83 -5.59 -45.82
CA ILE A 199 -21.25 -5.26 -46.07
C ILE A 199 -21.38 -4.28 -47.23
N GLY A 200 -20.31 -3.61 -47.66
CA GLY A 200 -20.31 -2.62 -48.78
C GLY A 200 -19.75 -3.15 -50.09
N SER A 201 -19.75 -4.48 -50.28
CA SER A 201 -19.30 -5.13 -51.52
C SER A 201 -20.43 -5.86 -52.19
#